data_8846a64cbd5e033ba620046dd2fecd93
#
_entry.id   8846a64cbd5e033ba620046dd2fecd93
#
_cell.length_a   1.000
_cell.length_b   1.000
_cell.length_c   1.000
_cell.angle_alpha   90.00
_cell.angle_beta   90.00
_cell.angle_gamma   90.00
#
_symmetry.space_group_name_H-M   'P 1'
#
loop_
_entity.id
_entity.type
_entity.pdbx_description
1 polymer ?
#
loop_
_entity_poly.entity_id
_entity_poly.type
_entity_poly.pdbx_seq_one_letter_code
_entity_poly.pdbx_strand_id
1 'polypeptide(L)'
;MPTDRRDFLKLSVAGAAALSTMSAGATLSGCTSSEPASGMKLLRPEDVELLRALTPAVMKGKIAPGDTTAIEQTLKSFDTLLVDLSEPVVAGVHQAFDVLSFGLSRGLLTGQWSSWSKSSLDDAESALARLRDSGIGLLNAIYAAVIRLTISSYYLIPENALTTGYPGPPKKVASPVPMVAPIPKKVAP
;
A
#
# COMPACT_ATOMS: atom_id res chain seq x y z
N MET A 1 -4.48 -5.05 41.20
CA MET A 1 -5.92 -4.84 41.33
C MET A 1 -6.61 -5.79 40.38
N PRO A 2 -7.44 -6.74 40.85
CA PRO A 2 -8.14 -7.65 39.98
C PRO A 2 -9.27 -6.88 39.28
N THR A 3 -9.16 -6.71 37.97
CA THR A 3 -10.24 -6.18 37.12
C THR A 3 -11.34 -7.21 37.04
N ASP A 4 -12.49 -6.90 37.62
CA ASP A 4 -13.65 -7.76 37.65
C ASP A 4 -14.23 -7.92 36.25
N ARG A 5 -14.70 -9.14 35.88
CA ARG A 5 -15.30 -9.42 34.56
C ARG A 5 -16.45 -8.45 34.20
N ARG A 6 -17.14 -7.93 35.21
CA ARG A 6 -18.18 -6.90 35.05
C ARG A 6 -17.63 -5.56 34.57
N ASP A 7 -16.45 -5.18 35.01
CA ASP A 7 -15.83 -3.89 34.60
C ASP A 7 -15.27 -3.99 33.17
N PHE A 8 -14.79 -5.16 32.76
CA PHE A 8 -14.39 -5.42 31.39
C PHE A 8 -15.59 -5.38 30.41
N LEU A 9 -16.74 -5.95 30.81
CA LEU A 9 -17.95 -5.90 30.00
C LEU A 9 -18.52 -4.47 29.90
N LYS A 10 -18.45 -3.67 30.95
CA LYS A 10 -18.87 -2.27 30.92
C LYS A 10 -17.96 -1.44 30.01
N LEU A 11 -16.65 -1.70 30.03
CA LEU A 11 -15.69 -1.01 29.18
C LEU A 11 -15.88 -1.36 27.71
N SER A 12 -16.19 -2.64 27.40
CA SER A 12 -16.46 -3.09 26.03
C SER A 12 -17.78 -2.54 25.48
N VAL A 13 -18.82 -2.43 26.30
CA VAL A 13 -20.10 -1.83 25.89
C VAL A 13 -19.96 -0.31 25.71
N ALA A 14 -19.22 0.38 26.57
CA ALA A 14 -18.94 1.80 26.41
C ALA A 14 -18.07 2.08 25.17
N GLY A 15 -17.10 1.21 24.88
CA GLY A 15 -16.28 1.29 23.67
C GLY A 15 -17.09 1.05 22.39
N ALA A 16 -17.97 0.08 22.39
CA ALA A 16 -18.86 -0.20 21.26
C ALA A 16 -19.91 0.92 21.03
N ALA A 17 -20.44 1.51 22.10
CA ALA A 17 -21.35 2.65 21.99
C ALA A 17 -20.64 3.92 21.47
N ALA A 18 -19.38 4.16 21.88
CA ALA A 18 -18.60 5.28 21.36
C ALA A 18 -18.25 5.10 19.87
N LEU A 19 -17.98 3.88 19.42
CA LEU A 19 -17.73 3.57 18.01
C LEU A 19 -19.00 3.67 17.17
N SER A 20 -20.17 3.28 17.71
CA SER A 20 -21.45 3.36 16.98
C SER A 20 -21.98 4.78 16.85
N THR A 21 -21.70 5.67 17.81
CA THR A 21 -22.06 7.10 17.69
C THR A 21 -21.12 7.87 16.75
N MET A 22 -19.88 7.41 16.57
CA MET A 22 -18.97 7.94 15.53
C MET A 22 -19.41 7.51 14.12
N SER A 23 -20.05 6.36 13.95
CA SER A 23 -20.52 5.90 12.64
C SER A 23 -21.79 6.60 12.15
N ALA A 24 -22.56 7.24 13.02
CA ALA A 24 -23.80 7.94 12.65
C ALA A 24 -23.65 9.44 12.34
N GLY A 25 -22.46 10.02 12.59
CA GLY A 25 -22.21 11.47 12.43
C GLY A 25 -21.01 11.84 11.58
N ALA A 26 -20.20 10.87 11.20
CA ALA A 26 -19.07 11.07 10.32
C ALA A 26 -19.32 10.34 9.00
N THR A 27 -20.13 10.92 8.14
CA THR A 27 -19.75 10.92 6.73
C THR A 27 -18.40 11.60 6.70
N LEU A 28 -17.33 10.84 6.95
CA LEU A 28 -15.97 11.22 6.61
C LEU A 28 -15.95 11.33 5.08
N SER A 29 -16.51 12.43 4.57
CA SER A 29 -16.29 12.91 3.22
C SER A 29 -14.85 13.45 3.12
N GLY A 30 -13.89 12.63 3.52
CA GLY A 30 -12.62 12.65 2.87
C GLY A 30 -12.92 11.96 1.54
N CYS A 31 -13.01 12.74 0.47
CA CYS A 31 -13.25 12.25 -0.88
C CYS A 31 -12.14 11.27 -1.27
N THR A 32 -12.23 10.02 -0.83
CA THR A 32 -11.55 8.93 -1.51
C THR A 32 -12.42 8.67 -2.73
N SER A 33 -11.94 9.06 -3.90
CA SER A 33 -12.68 8.78 -5.12
C SER A 33 -12.73 7.26 -5.27
N SER A 34 -13.89 6.71 -5.58
CA SER A 34 -14.01 5.29 -5.90
C SER A 34 -13.52 4.99 -7.33
N GLU A 35 -13.28 6.02 -8.12
CA GLU A 35 -12.89 5.92 -9.51
C GLU A 35 -11.36 5.98 -9.67
N PRO A 36 -10.80 5.16 -10.57
CA PRO A 36 -9.38 5.22 -10.90
C PRO A 36 -8.97 6.60 -11.44
N ALA A 37 -7.73 7.00 -11.16
CA ALA A 37 -7.14 8.19 -11.72
C ALA A 37 -7.03 8.09 -13.25
N SER A 38 -7.01 9.23 -13.93
CA SER A 38 -6.89 9.29 -15.40
C SER A 38 -5.66 8.50 -15.86
N GLY A 39 -5.90 7.51 -16.72
CA GLY A 39 -4.84 6.64 -17.27
C GLY A 39 -4.38 5.52 -16.35
N MET A 40 -5.04 5.31 -15.21
CA MET A 40 -4.85 4.19 -14.29
C MET A 40 -6.05 3.23 -14.35
N LYS A 41 -5.88 1.99 -13.90
CA LYS A 41 -6.92 0.96 -13.87
C LYS A 41 -7.52 0.78 -12.48
N LEU A 42 -6.69 0.89 -11.45
CA LEU A 42 -7.05 0.65 -10.05
C LEU A 42 -6.59 1.75 -9.10
N LEU A 43 -5.46 2.43 -9.39
CA LEU A 43 -4.97 3.52 -8.54
C LEU A 43 -5.91 4.73 -8.63
N ARG A 44 -6.36 5.19 -7.48
CA ARG A 44 -7.21 6.39 -7.33
C ARG A 44 -6.34 7.66 -7.32
N PRO A 45 -6.89 8.86 -7.53
CA PRO A 45 -6.11 10.12 -7.52
C PRO A 45 -5.26 10.31 -6.27
N GLU A 46 -5.81 10.02 -5.07
CA GLU A 46 -5.12 10.10 -3.80
C GLU A 46 -3.99 9.05 -3.66
N ASP A 47 -4.16 7.85 -4.23
CA ASP A 47 -3.13 6.81 -4.26
C ASP A 47 -1.95 7.23 -5.14
N VAL A 48 -2.26 7.84 -6.28
CA VAL A 48 -1.25 8.41 -7.20
C VAL A 48 -0.47 9.54 -6.53
N GLU A 49 -1.16 10.44 -5.81
CA GLU A 49 -0.51 11.53 -5.06
C GLU A 49 0.43 10.99 -3.98
N LEU A 50 -0.04 10.02 -3.19
CA LEU A 50 0.73 9.33 -2.17
C LEU A 50 1.98 8.65 -2.76
N LEU A 51 1.79 7.82 -3.77
CA LEU A 51 2.89 7.07 -4.39
C LEU A 51 3.89 7.98 -5.09
N ARG A 52 3.44 9.07 -5.71
CA ARG A 52 4.32 10.08 -6.33
C ARG A 52 5.25 10.71 -5.30
N ALA A 53 4.76 10.96 -4.08
CA ALA A 53 5.57 11.48 -2.99
C ALA A 53 6.54 10.43 -2.41
N LEU A 54 6.07 9.19 -2.23
CA LEU A 54 6.85 8.14 -1.57
C LEU A 54 7.86 7.45 -2.50
N THR A 55 7.58 7.35 -3.81
CA THR A 55 8.44 6.61 -4.75
C THR A 55 9.90 7.07 -4.76
N PRO A 56 10.24 8.37 -4.80
CA PRO A 56 11.63 8.81 -4.74
C PRO A 56 12.35 8.43 -3.43
N ALA A 57 11.61 8.44 -2.31
CA ALA A 57 12.14 8.06 -1.01
C ALA A 57 12.41 6.55 -0.93
N VAL A 58 11.50 5.72 -1.46
CA VAL A 58 11.67 4.27 -1.55
C VAL A 58 12.80 3.89 -2.50
N MET A 59 12.88 4.57 -3.64
CA MET A 59 13.86 4.30 -4.70
C MET A 59 15.08 5.22 -4.62
N LYS A 60 15.47 5.61 -3.41
CA LYS A 60 16.62 6.49 -3.16
C LYS A 60 17.90 6.01 -3.86
N GLY A 61 18.49 6.87 -4.64
CA GLY A 61 19.70 6.56 -5.44
C GLY A 61 19.42 5.83 -6.77
N LYS A 62 18.14 5.49 -7.07
CA LYS A 62 17.70 4.94 -8.37
C LYS A 62 16.84 5.92 -9.15
N ILE A 63 15.93 6.60 -8.47
CA ILE A 63 15.11 7.68 -9.03
C ILE A 63 15.58 8.98 -8.41
N ALA A 64 15.97 9.95 -9.24
CA ALA A 64 16.31 11.27 -8.75
C ALA A 64 15.05 12.01 -8.26
N PRO A 65 15.15 12.82 -7.19
CA PRO A 65 14.07 13.71 -6.81
C PRO A 65 13.70 14.62 -7.98
N GLY A 66 12.40 14.62 -8.36
CA GLY A 66 11.93 15.42 -9.50
C GLY A 66 12.01 14.72 -10.86
N ASP A 67 12.53 13.50 -10.96
CA ASP A 67 12.41 12.69 -12.20
C ASP A 67 10.97 12.19 -12.37
N THR A 68 10.12 13.08 -12.85
CA THR A 68 8.70 12.81 -13.07
C THR A 68 8.48 11.65 -14.04
N THR A 69 9.34 11.46 -15.02
CA THR A 69 9.21 10.40 -16.01
C THR A 69 9.39 9.02 -15.37
N ALA A 70 10.47 8.82 -14.61
CA ALA A 70 10.73 7.55 -13.92
C ALA A 70 9.66 7.27 -12.83
N ILE A 71 9.19 8.30 -12.13
CA ILE A 71 8.11 8.18 -11.16
C ILE A 71 6.83 7.71 -11.86
N GLU A 72 6.36 8.39 -12.91
CA GLU A 72 5.12 8.04 -13.60
C GLU A 72 5.17 6.66 -14.27
N GLN A 73 6.31 6.26 -14.79
CA GLN A 73 6.52 4.89 -15.29
C GLN A 73 6.38 3.86 -14.17
N THR A 74 6.96 4.14 -13.01
CA THR A 74 6.86 3.26 -11.84
C THR A 74 5.40 3.16 -11.35
N LEU A 75 4.66 4.27 -11.33
CA LEU A 75 3.24 4.28 -10.94
C LEU A 75 2.37 3.47 -11.92
N LYS A 76 2.59 3.59 -13.21
CA LYS A 76 1.89 2.78 -14.22
C LYS A 76 2.20 1.28 -14.07
N SER A 77 3.46 0.95 -13.78
CA SER A 77 3.86 -0.42 -13.50
C SER A 77 3.23 -0.93 -12.21
N PHE A 78 3.12 -0.09 -11.18
CA PHE A 78 2.43 -0.39 -9.92
C PHE A 78 0.94 -0.69 -10.15
N ASP A 79 0.27 0.16 -10.92
CA ASP A 79 -1.13 -0.03 -11.28
C ASP A 79 -1.36 -1.34 -12.05
N THR A 80 -0.45 -1.66 -12.97
CA THR A 80 -0.48 -2.93 -13.70
C THR A 80 -0.25 -4.13 -12.76
N LEU A 81 0.69 -4.01 -11.82
CA LEU A 81 0.93 -5.04 -10.81
C LEU A 81 -0.32 -5.30 -9.95
N LEU A 82 -1.06 -4.25 -9.57
CA LEU A 82 -2.29 -4.42 -8.79
C LEU A 82 -3.35 -5.23 -9.53
N VAL A 83 -3.45 -5.10 -10.86
CA VAL A 83 -4.41 -5.86 -11.67
C VAL A 83 -4.17 -7.37 -11.60
N ASP A 84 -2.90 -7.78 -11.42
CA ASP A 84 -2.52 -9.18 -11.35
C ASP A 84 -2.67 -9.77 -9.92
N LEU A 85 -3.02 -8.94 -8.94
CA LEU A 85 -3.24 -9.37 -7.56
C LEU A 85 -4.71 -9.80 -7.34
N SER A 86 -4.94 -10.62 -6.31
CA SER A 86 -6.29 -11.00 -5.93
C SER A 86 -7.05 -9.81 -5.31
N GLU A 87 -8.37 -9.77 -5.52
CA GLU A 87 -9.25 -8.71 -5.01
C GLU A 87 -9.06 -8.39 -3.51
N PRO A 88 -8.96 -9.39 -2.59
CA PRO A 88 -8.71 -9.10 -1.18
C PRO A 88 -7.37 -8.39 -0.92
N VAL A 89 -6.34 -8.68 -1.71
CA VAL A 89 -5.03 -8.02 -1.58
C VAL A 89 -5.13 -6.58 -2.07
N VAL A 90 -5.78 -6.34 -3.20
CA VAL A 90 -6.01 -4.99 -3.73
C VAL A 90 -6.81 -4.16 -2.72
N ALA A 91 -7.89 -4.71 -2.15
CA ALA A 91 -8.65 -4.04 -1.10
C ALA A 91 -7.78 -3.67 0.12
N GLY A 92 -6.90 -4.58 0.54
CA GLY A 92 -5.95 -4.32 1.62
C GLY A 92 -4.95 -3.20 1.30
N VAL A 93 -4.47 -3.11 0.06
CA VAL A 93 -3.61 -2.02 -0.41
C VAL A 93 -4.35 -0.69 -0.38
N HIS A 94 -5.59 -0.65 -0.88
CA HIS A 94 -6.42 0.56 -0.84
C HIS A 94 -6.69 1.01 0.60
N GLN A 95 -7.00 0.09 1.52
CA GLN A 95 -7.18 0.42 2.94
C GLN A 95 -5.90 1.01 3.57
N ALA A 96 -4.74 0.45 3.24
CA ALA A 96 -3.45 0.98 3.69
C ALA A 96 -3.21 2.40 3.16
N PHE A 97 -3.54 2.65 1.89
CA PHE A 97 -3.42 3.96 1.27
C PHE A 97 -4.42 4.96 1.85
N ASP A 98 -5.65 4.54 2.16
CA ASP A 98 -6.64 5.38 2.85
C ASP A 98 -6.11 5.86 4.20
N VAL A 99 -5.50 4.97 4.99
CA VAL A 99 -4.87 5.31 6.26
C VAL A 99 -3.75 6.33 6.09
N LEU A 100 -2.96 6.22 5.03
CA LEU A 100 -1.84 7.14 4.75
C LEU A 100 -2.29 8.45 4.09
N SER A 101 -3.43 8.48 3.41
CA SER A 101 -3.94 9.66 2.68
C SER A 101 -4.88 10.49 3.51
N PHE A 102 -5.64 9.89 4.45
CA PHE A 102 -6.55 10.63 5.30
C PHE A 102 -5.79 11.58 6.25
N GLY A 103 -6.11 12.87 6.21
CA GLY A 103 -5.32 13.92 6.82
C GLY A 103 -4.97 13.72 8.31
N LEU A 104 -5.95 13.27 9.12
CA LEU A 104 -5.73 13.07 10.55
C LEU A 104 -4.82 11.86 10.82
N SER A 105 -5.10 10.70 10.23
CA SER A 105 -4.26 9.51 10.41
C SER A 105 -2.87 9.73 9.82
N ARG A 106 -2.75 10.34 8.66
CA ARG A 106 -1.48 10.75 8.07
C ARG A 106 -0.66 11.59 9.05
N GLY A 107 -1.25 12.67 9.58
CA GLY A 107 -0.55 13.55 10.54
C GLY A 107 -0.09 12.80 11.79
N LEU A 108 -0.96 12.00 12.39
CA LEU A 108 -0.66 11.25 13.62
C LEU A 108 0.36 10.13 13.40
N LEU A 109 0.25 9.39 12.31
CA LEU A 109 1.05 8.20 12.07
C LEU A 109 2.39 8.51 11.41
N THR A 110 2.40 9.44 10.44
CA THR A 110 3.58 9.77 9.66
C THR A 110 4.22 11.11 10.02
N GLY A 111 3.51 11.94 10.78
CA GLY A 111 3.93 13.31 11.07
C GLY A 111 3.67 14.30 9.94
N GLN A 112 3.11 13.83 8.81
CA GLN A 112 2.85 14.63 7.63
C GLN A 112 1.45 15.25 7.69
N TRP A 113 1.38 16.53 8.07
CA TRP A 113 0.10 17.25 8.20
C TRP A 113 -0.38 17.89 6.90
N SER A 114 0.53 18.21 5.97
CA SER A 114 0.19 18.69 4.63
C SER A 114 -0.14 17.53 3.67
N SER A 115 -0.80 17.82 2.53
CA SER A 115 -1.05 16.80 1.51
C SER A 115 0.25 16.23 0.95
N TRP A 116 0.21 15.02 0.45
CA TRP A 116 1.37 14.36 -0.15
C TRP A 116 1.92 15.12 -1.37
N SER A 117 1.06 15.85 -2.11
CA SER A 117 1.48 16.70 -3.22
C SER A 117 2.43 17.84 -2.82
N LYS A 118 2.44 18.21 -1.53
CA LYS A 118 3.32 19.24 -0.97
C LYS A 118 4.47 18.69 -0.16
N SER A 119 4.61 17.37 -0.07
CA SER A 119 5.67 16.72 0.68
C SER A 119 7.02 16.87 0.00
N SER A 120 8.03 17.18 0.78
CA SER A 120 9.43 17.07 0.36
C SER A 120 9.90 15.61 0.41
N LEU A 121 11.08 15.35 -0.16
CA LEU A 121 11.73 14.04 -0.03
C LEU A 121 12.01 13.68 1.43
N ASP A 122 12.47 14.64 2.23
CA ASP A 122 12.78 14.45 3.65
C ASP A 122 11.52 14.12 4.46
N ASP A 123 10.37 14.73 4.11
CA ASP A 123 9.08 14.40 4.73
C ASP A 123 8.68 12.95 4.43
N ALA A 124 8.83 12.53 3.17
CA ALA A 124 8.53 11.17 2.75
C ALA A 124 9.44 10.13 3.43
N GLU A 125 10.75 10.40 3.52
CA GLU A 125 11.71 9.55 4.24
C GLU A 125 11.36 9.47 5.73
N SER A 126 11.03 10.60 6.36
CA SER A 126 10.64 10.67 7.76
C SER A 126 9.34 9.90 8.03
N ALA A 127 8.37 10.00 7.14
CA ALA A 127 7.11 9.26 7.21
C ALA A 127 7.36 7.75 7.14
N LEU A 128 8.17 7.28 6.19
CA LEU A 128 8.55 5.88 6.06
C LEU A 128 9.30 5.37 7.29
N ALA A 129 10.22 6.16 7.84
CA ALA A 129 10.94 5.81 9.07
C ALA A 129 9.99 5.65 10.26
N ARG A 130 9.03 6.56 10.44
CA ARG A 130 8.03 6.46 11.51
C ARG A 130 7.15 5.21 11.39
N LEU A 131 6.72 4.85 10.18
CA LEU A 131 5.95 3.63 9.96
C LEU A 131 6.78 2.38 10.29
N ARG A 132 8.05 2.35 9.87
CA ARG A 132 8.99 1.26 10.15
C ARG A 132 9.24 1.08 11.65
N ASP A 133 9.46 2.17 12.36
CA ASP A 133 9.92 2.18 13.75
C ASP A 133 8.77 2.30 14.76
N SER A 134 7.51 2.25 14.30
CA SER A 134 6.31 2.48 15.11
C SER A 134 6.09 1.47 16.24
N GLY A 135 6.65 0.28 16.16
CA GLY A 135 6.35 -0.84 17.08
C GLY A 135 4.93 -1.41 16.94
N ILE A 136 4.10 -0.87 16.04
CA ILE A 136 2.74 -1.34 15.78
C ILE A 136 2.76 -2.24 14.54
N GLY A 137 2.40 -3.51 14.72
CA GLY A 137 2.47 -4.52 13.65
C GLY A 137 1.74 -4.12 12.36
N LEU A 138 0.59 -3.44 12.48
CA LEU A 138 -0.16 -2.95 11.30
C LEU A 138 0.64 -1.89 10.52
N LEU A 139 1.26 -0.93 11.21
CA LEU A 139 2.04 0.13 10.55
C LEU A 139 3.30 -0.42 9.90
N ASN A 140 3.95 -1.41 10.55
CA ASN A 140 5.08 -2.12 9.97
C ASN A 140 4.66 -2.92 8.73
N ALA A 141 3.46 -3.51 8.72
CA ALA A 141 2.91 -4.20 7.55
C ALA A 141 2.61 -3.23 6.39
N ILE A 142 2.03 -2.07 6.69
CA ILE A 142 1.81 -1.00 5.70
C ILE A 142 3.15 -0.54 5.11
N TYR A 143 4.15 -0.25 5.95
CA TYR A 143 5.51 0.08 5.50
C TYR A 143 6.06 -0.99 4.56
N ALA A 144 6.02 -2.25 4.98
CA ALA A 144 6.55 -3.36 4.19
C ALA A 144 5.83 -3.53 2.84
N ALA A 145 4.50 -3.32 2.81
CA ALA A 145 3.71 -3.38 1.58
C ALA A 145 4.10 -2.25 0.62
N VAL A 146 4.16 -1.01 1.10
CA VAL A 146 4.60 0.15 0.29
C VAL A 146 5.98 -0.09 -0.31
N ILE A 147 6.96 -0.47 0.50
CA ILE A 147 8.33 -0.73 0.06
C ILE A 147 8.37 -1.84 -1.00
N ARG A 148 7.78 -3.00 -0.69
CA ARG A 148 7.85 -4.18 -1.58
C ARG A 148 7.14 -3.94 -2.90
N LEU A 149 5.93 -3.40 -2.88
CA LEU A 149 5.16 -3.14 -4.10
C LEU A 149 5.84 -2.07 -4.97
N THR A 150 6.36 -0.99 -4.37
CA THR A 150 7.07 0.04 -5.14
C THR A 150 8.35 -0.49 -5.77
N ILE A 151 9.17 -1.23 -5.02
CA ILE A 151 10.38 -1.86 -5.55
C ILE A 151 10.04 -2.86 -6.67
N SER A 152 9.04 -3.73 -6.44
CA SER A 152 8.61 -4.69 -7.47
C SER A 152 8.15 -3.97 -8.73
N SER A 153 7.35 -2.93 -8.60
CA SER A 153 6.86 -2.14 -9.73
C SER A 153 7.97 -1.47 -10.53
N TYR A 154 9.00 -0.95 -9.84
CA TYR A 154 10.17 -0.37 -10.50
C TYR A 154 10.94 -1.40 -11.32
N TYR A 155 11.18 -2.59 -10.75
CA TYR A 155 11.94 -3.65 -11.44
C TYR A 155 11.11 -4.52 -12.38
N LEU A 156 9.79 -4.38 -12.42
CA LEU A 156 8.97 -4.94 -13.49
C LEU A 156 9.18 -4.23 -14.83
N ILE A 157 9.72 -3.01 -14.82
CA ILE A 157 10.12 -2.28 -16.03
C ILE A 157 11.41 -2.93 -16.56
N PRO A 158 11.44 -3.49 -17.80
CA PRO A 158 12.58 -4.27 -18.29
C PRO A 158 13.91 -3.51 -18.25
N GLU A 159 13.90 -2.23 -18.58
CA GLU A 159 15.09 -1.38 -18.60
C GLU A 159 15.70 -1.26 -17.20
N ASN A 160 14.86 -1.16 -16.17
CA ASN A 160 15.30 -1.07 -14.78
C ASN A 160 15.81 -2.43 -14.28
N ALA A 161 15.17 -3.53 -14.66
CA ALA A 161 15.60 -4.88 -14.32
C ALA A 161 17.03 -5.18 -14.83
N LEU A 162 17.35 -4.75 -16.03
CA LEU A 162 18.71 -4.93 -16.61
C LEU A 162 19.80 -4.23 -15.80
N THR A 163 19.47 -3.14 -15.08
CA THR A 163 20.45 -2.42 -14.23
C THR A 163 20.92 -3.22 -13.02
N THR A 164 20.22 -4.32 -12.69
CA THR A 164 20.60 -5.21 -11.58
C THR A 164 21.71 -6.20 -11.97
N GLY A 165 22.07 -6.27 -13.25
CA GLY A 165 22.97 -7.29 -13.79
C GLY A 165 22.29 -8.65 -13.99
N TYR A 166 20.99 -8.77 -13.78
CA TYR A 166 20.25 -10.00 -14.04
C TYR A 166 20.02 -10.18 -15.55
N PRO A 167 20.56 -11.24 -16.18
CA PRO A 167 20.48 -11.41 -17.64
C PRO A 167 19.11 -11.88 -18.14
N GLY A 168 18.12 -11.96 -17.27
CA GLY A 168 16.81 -12.53 -17.58
C GLY A 168 16.74 -14.05 -17.33
N PRO A 169 15.56 -14.65 -17.49
CA PRO A 169 15.40 -16.10 -17.33
C PRO A 169 16.24 -16.86 -18.37
N PRO A 170 16.86 -18.00 -18.00
CA PRO A 170 17.64 -18.81 -18.94
C PRO A 170 16.81 -19.23 -20.14
N LYS A 171 17.31 -19.03 -21.35
CA LYS A 171 16.60 -19.36 -22.61
C LYS A 171 16.16 -20.84 -22.71
N LYS A 172 16.73 -21.73 -21.90
CA LYS A 172 16.38 -23.17 -21.87
C LYS A 172 15.17 -23.50 -20.97
N VAL A 173 14.60 -22.56 -20.23
CA VAL A 173 13.42 -22.78 -19.37
C VAL A 173 12.10 -22.47 -20.12
N ALA A 174 12.16 -22.21 -21.41
CA ALA A 174 11.00 -21.97 -22.25
C ALA A 174 10.20 -23.23 -22.65
N SER A 175 10.41 -24.37 -21.99
CA SER A 175 9.43 -25.46 -22.06
C SER A 175 8.30 -25.12 -21.09
N PRO A 176 7.04 -25.05 -21.56
CA PRO A 176 5.93 -24.85 -20.65
C PRO A 176 5.98 -25.96 -19.60
N VAL A 177 6.10 -25.59 -18.34
CA VAL A 177 5.90 -26.56 -17.25
C VAL A 177 4.53 -27.18 -17.50
N PRO A 178 4.41 -28.50 -17.69
CA PRO A 178 3.12 -29.11 -17.93
C PRO A 178 2.23 -28.75 -16.74
N MET A 179 1.10 -28.10 -17.01
CA MET A 179 0.13 -27.80 -15.96
C MET A 179 -0.22 -29.13 -15.30
N VAL A 180 0.16 -29.27 -14.03
CA VAL A 180 -0.25 -30.44 -13.22
C VAL A 180 -1.77 -30.47 -13.27
N ALA A 181 -2.33 -31.54 -13.81
CA ALA A 181 -3.77 -31.71 -13.88
C ALA A 181 -4.38 -31.48 -12.48
N PRO A 182 -5.50 -30.77 -12.36
CA PRO A 182 -6.12 -30.50 -11.07
C PRO A 182 -6.36 -31.84 -10.36
N ILE A 183 -5.91 -31.93 -9.10
CA ILE A 183 -6.09 -33.10 -8.26
C ILE A 183 -7.58 -33.41 -8.21
N PRO A 184 -8.05 -34.61 -8.64
CA PRO A 184 -9.46 -34.93 -8.61
C PRO A 184 -9.96 -34.84 -7.17
N LYS A 185 -11.01 -34.03 -6.93
CA LYS A 185 -11.66 -33.97 -5.64
C LYS A 185 -12.12 -35.37 -5.26
N LYS A 186 -11.52 -35.93 -4.19
CA LYS A 186 -11.94 -37.21 -3.61
C LYS A 186 -13.41 -37.05 -3.21
N VAL A 187 -14.32 -37.71 -3.96
CA VAL A 187 -15.71 -37.82 -3.56
C VAL A 187 -15.71 -38.67 -2.31
N ALA A 188 -16.14 -38.10 -1.19
CA ALA A 188 -16.32 -38.83 0.06
C ALA A 188 -17.47 -39.83 -0.12
N PRO A 189 -17.37 -41.02 0.50
CA PRO A 189 -18.41 -42.07 0.42
C PRO A 189 -19.70 -41.64 1.07
#